data_9295a925580f73376afad4bc09ff493b
#
_entry.id   9295a925580f73376afad4bc09ff493b
#
_cell.length_a   1.000
_cell.length_b   1.000
_cell.length_c   1.000
_cell.angle_alpha   90.00
_cell.angle_beta   90.00
_cell.angle_gamma   90.00
#
_symmetry.space_group_name_H-M   'P 1'
#
loop_
_entity.id
_entity.type
_entity.pdbx_description
1 polymer ?
#
loop_
_entity_poly.entity_id
_entity_poly.type
_entity_poly.pdbx_seq_one_letter_code
_entity_poly.pdbx_strand_id
1 'polypeptide(L)'
;MVSFFNCIVSAAVAIASSVNPTEAGLDVNLLSEGTYFKPSGRMVSGVVGNTRPFRRSPCPALNTLANHGYLPRNGQNVTKAVLGPAVMSVYNLGEDATATLLAFVPDTFTLDYLSTHNMIEHDASLIHNDVYFGGDPAQVNITLAEQLLARGQSSGTLSVTELGAARKDRLADSISINPNVTFGSTQQTLAFLEASILVLGFGSKNNETISVDTARSFLVDEKIPDKWERATSAIRATEARATAAKIAAASA
;
A
#
# COMPACT_ATOMS: atom_id res chain seq x y z
N MET A 1 -14.52 27.33 45.85
CA MET A 1 -15.24 27.50 44.56
C MET A 1 -14.19 27.49 43.46
N VAL A 2 -13.96 26.34 42.84
CA VAL A 2 -12.96 26.16 41.80
C VAL A 2 -13.74 25.73 40.56
N SER A 3 -13.75 26.59 39.54
CA SER A 3 -14.48 26.39 38.28
C SER A 3 -13.64 25.53 37.35
N PHE A 4 -14.15 24.36 36.95
CA PHE A 4 -13.56 23.50 35.90
C PHE A 4 -14.03 24.02 34.53
N PHE A 5 -13.10 24.56 33.77
CA PHE A 5 -13.31 24.79 32.34
C PHE A 5 -13.12 23.49 31.58
N ASN A 6 -14.22 22.93 31.09
CA ASN A 6 -14.21 21.83 30.11
C ASN A 6 -13.82 22.40 28.75
N CYS A 7 -12.62 22.08 28.28
CA CYS A 7 -12.19 22.36 26.91
C CYS A 7 -12.69 21.20 26.03
N ILE A 8 -13.81 21.41 25.33
CA ILE A 8 -14.30 20.49 24.30
C ILE A 8 -13.47 20.74 23.05
N VAL A 9 -12.53 19.85 22.77
CA VAL A 9 -11.84 19.82 21.47
C VAL A 9 -12.77 19.18 20.46
N SER A 10 -13.46 20.01 19.67
CA SER A 10 -14.21 19.56 18.50
C SER A 10 -13.23 19.15 17.41
N ALA A 11 -13.08 17.84 17.20
CA ALA A 11 -12.40 17.32 16.02
C ALA A 11 -13.28 17.61 14.80
N ALA A 12 -12.88 18.58 13.99
CA ALA A 12 -13.49 18.84 12.70
C ALA A 12 -13.12 17.67 11.75
N VAL A 13 -14.09 16.83 11.44
CA VAL A 13 -13.99 15.84 10.36
C VAL A 13 -14.00 16.61 9.05
N ALA A 14 -12.84 16.75 8.41
CA ALA A 14 -12.74 17.30 7.07
C ALA A 14 -13.33 16.30 6.08
N ILE A 15 -14.45 16.64 5.47
CA ILE A 15 -15.05 15.90 4.35
C ILE A 15 -14.10 16.09 3.15
N ALA A 16 -13.35 15.06 2.80
CA ALA A 16 -12.49 15.07 1.62
C ALA A 16 -13.36 15.05 0.37
N SER A 17 -13.58 16.23 -0.24
CA SER A 17 -14.16 16.33 -1.57
C SER A 17 -13.15 15.79 -2.59
N SER A 18 -13.54 14.79 -3.37
CA SER A 18 -12.75 14.32 -4.52
C SER A 18 -12.80 15.39 -5.61
N VAL A 19 -11.72 16.14 -5.78
CA VAL A 19 -11.55 17.05 -6.90
C VAL A 19 -10.92 16.24 -8.02
N ASN A 20 -11.60 16.10 -9.16
CA ASN A 20 -11.02 15.67 -10.42
C ASN A 20 -10.55 16.93 -11.17
N PRO A 21 -9.28 17.33 -11.07
CA PRO A 21 -8.77 18.45 -11.84
C PRO A 21 -8.26 17.94 -13.19
N THR A 22 -8.68 18.62 -14.24
CA THR A 22 -7.95 18.58 -15.52
C THR A 22 -6.52 19.04 -15.26
N GLU A 23 -5.53 18.22 -15.60
CA GLU A 23 -4.11 18.29 -15.19
C GLU A 23 -3.34 19.58 -15.59
N ALA A 24 -3.96 20.53 -16.28
CA ALA A 24 -3.34 21.78 -16.72
C ALA A 24 -3.70 22.91 -15.75
N GLY A 25 -2.88 23.08 -14.69
CA GLY A 25 -2.94 24.27 -13.84
C GLY A 25 -3.09 24.08 -12.34
N LEU A 26 -3.24 22.84 -11.83
CA LEU A 26 -3.31 22.59 -10.40
C LEU A 26 -1.92 22.54 -9.77
N ASP A 27 -1.60 23.49 -8.90
CA ASP A 27 -0.43 23.34 -8.02
C ASP A 27 -0.79 22.38 -6.89
N VAL A 28 -0.36 21.12 -7.04
CA VAL A 28 -0.61 20.04 -6.06
C VAL A 28 -0.01 20.34 -4.68
N ASN A 29 0.95 21.25 -4.58
CA ASN A 29 1.55 21.67 -3.32
C ASN A 29 0.60 22.56 -2.50
N LEU A 30 -0.44 23.12 -3.12
CA LEU A 30 -1.48 23.91 -2.45
C LEU A 30 -2.59 23.04 -1.87
N LEU A 31 -2.62 21.73 -2.19
CA LEU A 31 -3.60 20.82 -1.61
C LEU A 31 -3.23 20.52 -0.15
N SER A 32 -4.19 20.67 0.75
CA SER A 32 -4.02 20.30 2.15
C SER A 32 -3.75 18.80 2.31
N GLU A 33 -3.07 18.45 3.39
CA GLU A 33 -2.90 17.05 3.82
C GLU A 33 -4.27 16.39 3.98
N GLY A 34 -4.38 15.13 3.58
CA GLY A 34 -5.64 14.37 3.53
C GLY A 34 -6.41 14.51 2.22
N THR A 35 -6.20 15.57 1.43
CA THR A 35 -6.87 15.73 0.13
C THR A 35 -6.33 14.72 -0.87
N TYR A 36 -7.20 13.92 -1.48
CA TYR A 36 -6.81 12.93 -2.48
C TYR A 36 -6.51 13.57 -3.84
N PHE A 37 -5.35 13.23 -4.39
CA PHE A 37 -4.94 13.53 -5.76
C PHE A 37 -4.03 12.39 -6.27
N LYS A 38 -4.48 11.66 -7.29
CA LYS A 38 -3.69 10.61 -7.94
C LYS A 38 -3.20 11.11 -9.31
N PRO A 39 -1.88 11.27 -9.52
CA PRO A 39 -1.35 11.65 -10.82
C PRO A 39 -1.57 10.53 -11.83
N SER A 40 -1.74 10.87 -13.10
CA SER A 40 -2.02 9.92 -14.18
C SER A 40 -1.19 10.16 -15.43
N GLY A 41 -1.28 9.21 -16.36
CA GLY A 41 -0.72 9.31 -17.70
C GLY A 41 0.78 9.61 -17.75
N ARG A 42 1.17 10.64 -18.51
CA ARG A 42 2.58 10.99 -18.74
C ARG A 42 3.23 11.68 -17.54
N MET A 43 2.47 12.02 -16.52
CA MET A 43 2.97 12.76 -15.37
C MET A 43 3.61 11.84 -14.31
N VAL A 44 3.35 10.54 -14.36
CA VAL A 44 3.74 9.58 -13.32
C VAL A 44 4.50 8.39 -13.90
N SER A 45 5.46 7.86 -13.13
CA SER A 45 6.11 6.58 -13.41
C SER A 45 6.76 5.99 -12.15
N GLY A 46 6.81 4.66 -12.11
CA GLY A 46 7.57 3.87 -11.15
C GLY A 46 8.87 3.31 -11.69
N VAL A 47 9.23 3.60 -12.92
CA VAL A 47 10.52 3.14 -13.48
C VAL A 47 11.67 3.83 -12.75
N VAL A 48 12.59 3.04 -12.18
CA VAL A 48 13.73 3.54 -11.40
C VAL A 48 14.52 4.58 -12.18
N GLY A 49 14.75 5.75 -11.56
CA GLY A 49 15.53 6.83 -12.16
C GLY A 49 14.84 7.56 -13.32
N ASN A 50 13.53 7.38 -13.53
CA ASN A 50 12.79 8.13 -14.55
C ASN A 50 12.79 9.64 -14.25
N THR A 51 12.34 10.48 -15.19
CA THR A 51 12.32 11.94 -15.07
C THR A 51 10.90 12.53 -14.96
N ARG A 52 9.88 11.69 -14.73
CA ARG A 52 8.50 12.17 -14.59
C ARG A 52 8.34 13.03 -13.34
N PRO A 53 7.41 14.02 -13.35
CA PRO A 53 7.16 14.88 -12.20
C PRO A 53 6.77 14.12 -10.94
N PHE A 54 5.96 13.05 -11.09
CA PHE A 54 5.52 12.21 -9.98
C PHE A 54 6.18 10.83 -10.05
N ARG A 55 6.76 10.41 -8.93
CA ARG A 55 7.33 9.08 -8.73
C ARG A 55 6.35 8.24 -7.94
N ARG A 56 6.14 6.99 -8.36
CA ARG A 56 5.33 6.03 -7.63
C ARG A 56 6.10 4.70 -7.52
N SER A 57 5.61 3.85 -6.67
CA SER A 57 6.22 2.56 -6.33
C SER A 57 5.25 1.40 -6.61
N PRO A 58 5.69 0.15 -6.59
CA PRO A 58 4.78 -0.98 -6.57
C PRO A 58 4.04 -1.14 -5.22
N CYS A 59 4.32 -0.29 -4.23
CA CYS A 59 3.67 -0.33 -2.93
C CYS A 59 2.44 0.61 -2.89
N PRO A 60 1.21 0.09 -2.95
CA PRO A 60 0.00 0.92 -2.94
C PRO A 60 -0.17 1.72 -1.65
N ALA A 61 0.34 1.21 -0.52
CA ALA A 61 0.30 1.92 0.75
C ALA A 61 1.05 3.25 0.71
N LEU A 62 2.28 3.25 0.18
CA LEU A 62 3.10 4.46 0.10
C LEU A 62 2.60 5.42 -1.00
N ASN A 63 2.09 4.86 -2.10
CA ASN A 63 1.43 5.66 -3.13
C ASN A 63 0.17 6.36 -2.56
N THR A 64 -0.62 5.66 -1.75
CA THR A 64 -1.78 6.25 -1.05
C THR A 64 -1.38 7.41 -0.16
N LEU A 65 -0.31 7.25 0.64
CA LEU A 65 0.20 8.35 1.48
C LEU A 65 0.63 9.56 0.64
N ALA A 66 1.32 9.35 -0.48
CA ALA A 66 1.72 10.42 -1.39
C ALA A 66 0.49 11.07 -2.08
N ASN A 67 -0.50 10.27 -2.48
CA ASN A 67 -1.74 10.76 -3.10
C ASN A 67 -2.57 11.63 -2.14
N HIS A 68 -2.46 11.38 -0.84
CA HIS A 68 -3.12 12.18 0.21
C HIS A 68 -2.23 13.25 0.85
N GLY A 69 -0.97 13.39 0.43
CA GLY A 69 -0.05 14.42 0.92
C GLY A 69 0.57 14.13 2.30
N TYR A 70 0.42 12.93 2.84
CA TYR A 70 1.14 12.47 4.04
C TYR A 70 2.61 12.18 3.76
N LEU A 71 2.97 11.91 2.51
CA LEU A 71 4.31 11.95 1.95
C LEU A 71 4.38 13.04 0.88
N PRO A 72 5.58 13.48 0.47
CA PRO A 72 5.71 14.40 -0.67
C PRO A 72 4.88 13.90 -1.86
N ARG A 73 3.94 14.72 -2.32
CA ARG A 73 2.96 14.33 -3.36
C ARG A 73 3.62 13.90 -4.67
N ASN A 74 4.77 14.49 -4.97
CA ASN A 74 5.56 14.10 -6.14
C ASN A 74 6.31 12.77 -5.94
N GLY A 75 6.33 12.18 -4.75
CA GLY A 75 7.03 10.94 -4.43
C GLY A 75 8.56 11.08 -4.46
N GLN A 76 9.09 12.30 -4.36
CA GLN A 76 10.53 12.59 -4.39
C GLN A 76 10.99 13.11 -3.02
N ASN A 77 12.28 12.92 -2.72
CA ASN A 77 12.89 13.35 -1.44
C ASN A 77 12.13 12.81 -0.21
N VAL A 78 11.62 11.59 -0.29
CA VAL A 78 11.00 10.91 0.86
C VAL A 78 12.11 10.55 1.84
N THR A 79 11.99 11.02 3.09
CA THR A 79 12.95 10.71 4.14
C THR A 79 12.36 9.75 5.17
N LYS A 80 13.21 8.99 5.86
CA LYS A 80 12.78 8.15 7.00
C LYS A 80 12.07 8.97 8.08
N ALA A 81 12.50 10.21 8.28
CA ALA A 81 11.92 11.13 9.26
C ALA A 81 10.47 11.53 8.91
N VAL A 82 10.08 11.51 7.64
CA VAL A 82 8.70 11.76 7.19
C VAL A 82 7.93 10.44 7.08
N LEU A 83 8.56 9.40 6.53
CA LEU A 83 7.90 8.11 6.29
C LEU A 83 7.45 7.43 7.58
N GLY A 84 8.31 7.35 8.59
CA GLY A 84 7.99 6.69 9.86
C GLY A 84 6.74 7.26 10.53
N PRO A 85 6.70 8.57 10.85
CA PRO A 85 5.50 9.21 11.40
C PRO A 85 4.25 9.05 10.51
N ALA A 86 4.37 9.10 9.18
CA ALA A 86 3.23 8.95 8.27
C ALA A 86 2.58 7.56 8.39
N VAL A 87 3.36 6.47 8.34
CA VAL A 87 2.81 5.10 8.47
C VAL A 87 2.26 4.81 9.87
N MET A 88 2.85 5.41 10.91
CA MET A 88 2.35 5.29 12.28
C MET A 88 1.05 6.07 12.48
N SER A 89 0.96 7.31 11.99
CA SER A 89 -0.22 8.14 12.17
C SER A 89 -1.40 7.69 11.33
N VAL A 90 -1.16 7.34 10.06
CA VAL A 90 -2.24 6.96 9.14
C VAL A 90 -2.66 5.51 9.32
N TYR A 91 -1.72 4.56 9.37
CA TYR A 91 -2.03 3.12 9.39
C TYR A 91 -1.94 2.48 10.77
N ASN A 92 -1.56 3.23 11.79
CA ASN A 92 -1.28 2.74 13.14
C ASN A 92 -0.23 1.60 13.16
N LEU A 93 0.80 1.71 12.29
CA LEU A 93 1.92 0.79 12.33
C LEU A 93 2.72 1.01 13.62
N GLY A 94 3.02 -0.05 14.35
CA GLY A 94 3.81 0.04 15.59
C GLY A 94 5.27 0.43 15.34
N GLU A 95 5.96 0.93 16.36
CA GLU A 95 7.37 1.35 16.24
C GLU A 95 8.29 0.24 15.72
N ASP A 96 8.09 -1.00 16.18
CA ASP A 96 8.87 -2.16 15.77
C ASP A 96 8.63 -2.56 14.31
N ALA A 97 7.38 -2.49 13.85
CA ALA A 97 7.01 -2.74 12.46
C ALA A 97 7.49 -1.59 11.56
N THR A 98 7.38 -0.34 12.03
CA THR A 98 7.90 0.84 11.34
C THR A 98 9.42 0.78 11.20
N ALA A 99 10.15 0.42 12.25
CA ALA A 99 11.59 0.24 12.20
C ALA A 99 12.00 -0.84 11.17
N THR A 100 11.22 -1.93 11.10
CA THR A 100 11.43 -2.97 10.08
C THR A 100 11.25 -2.41 8.67
N LEU A 101 10.19 -1.66 8.41
CA LEU A 101 9.96 -0.99 7.11
C LEU A 101 11.10 -0.03 6.76
N LEU A 102 11.51 0.82 7.70
CA LEU A 102 12.56 1.82 7.49
C LEU A 102 13.95 1.19 7.23
N ALA A 103 14.18 -0.05 7.63
CA ALA A 103 15.42 -0.76 7.36
C ALA A 103 15.63 -1.10 5.87
N PHE A 104 14.54 -1.18 5.09
CA PHE A 104 14.58 -1.50 3.66
C PHE A 104 14.86 -0.29 2.75
N VAL A 105 14.85 0.93 3.27
CA VAL A 105 15.00 2.14 2.47
C VAL A 105 16.21 2.96 2.91
N PRO A 106 16.83 3.74 1.99
CA PRO A 106 17.84 4.74 2.34
C PRO A 106 17.24 5.87 3.21
N ASP A 107 18.10 6.70 3.79
CA ASP A 107 17.66 7.85 4.60
C ASP A 107 16.82 8.85 3.80
N THR A 108 17.10 8.96 2.49
CA THR A 108 16.34 9.74 1.52
C THR A 108 16.24 8.96 0.22
N PHE A 109 15.05 8.87 -0.36
CA PHE A 109 14.81 8.14 -1.60
C PHE A 109 13.65 8.77 -2.39
N THR A 110 13.42 8.26 -3.59
CA THR A 110 12.21 8.49 -4.40
C THR A 110 11.37 7.23 -4.40
N LEU A 111 10.04 7.33 -4.54
CA LEU A 111 9.17 6.15 -4.47
C LEU A 111 9.50 5.10 -5.55
N ASP A 112 9.93 5.53 -6.73
CA ASP A 112 10.39 4.63 -7.80
C ASP A 112 11.64 3.80 -7.43
N TYR A 113 12.42 4.20 -6.42
CA TYR A 113 13.50 3.37 -5.88
C TYR A 113 13.03 1.98 -5.43
N LEU A 114 11.80 1.89 -4.90
CA LEU A 114 11.20 0.64 -4.45
C LEU A 114 10.86 -0.33 -5.59
N SER A 115 10.89 0.14 -6.83
CA SER A 115 10.75 -0.68 -8.04
C SER A 115 12.04 -1.39 -8.46
N THR A 116 13.12 -1.26 -7.67
CA THR A 116 14.33 -2.04 -7.89
C THR A 116 14.01 -3.52 -7.72
N HIS A 117 14.21 -4.29 -8.79
CA HIS A 117 13.85 -5.71 -8.84
C HIS A 117 14.52 -6.54 -7.73
N ASN A 118 13.73 -7.39 -7.10
CA ASN A 118 14.12 -8.23 -5.96
C ASN A 118 14.44 -7.48 -4.65
N MET A 119 14.04 -6.21 -4.54
CA MET A 119 14.01 -5.48 -3.27
C MET A 119 12.60 -5.51 -2.66
N ILE A 120 11.80 -4.47 -2.89
CA ILE A 120 10.35 -4.45 -2.54
C ILE A 120 9.55 -4.99 -3.73
N GLU A 121 9.86 -4.56 -4.95
CA GLU A 121 9.31 -5.15 -6.15
C GLU A 121 9.83 -6.58 -6.30
N HIS A 122 8.94 -7.51 -6.67
CA HIS A 122 9.25 -8.92 -6.90
C HIS A 122 8.29 -9.55 -7.90
N ASP A 123 8.75 -10.60 -8.58
CA ASP A 123 7.89 -11.44 -9.43
C ASP A 123 6.75 -12.07 -8.62
N ALA A 124 5.74 -12.57 -9.30
CA ALA A 124 4.53 -13.14 -8.70
C ALA A 124 3.78 -12.18 -7.75
N SER A 125 3.83 -10.86 -8.02
CA SER A 125 3.02 -9.87 -7.31
C SER A 125 1.52 -10.15 -7.48
N LEU A 126 0.70 -9.88 -6.45
CA LEU A 126 -0.75 -10.08 -6.52
C LEU A 126 -1.45 -9.13 -7.50
N ILE A 127 -0.86 -7.95 -7.78
CA ILE A 127 -1.50 -6.90 -8.57
C ILE A 127 -0.58 -6.23 -9.61
N HIS A 128 0.68 -6.67 -9.71
CA HIS A 128 1.62 -6.13 -10.70
C HIS A 128 2.16 -7.23 -11.62
N ASN A 129 2.60 -6.85 -12.80
CA ASN A 129 3.29 -7.75 -13.71
C ASN A 129 4.67 -8.14 -13.16
N ASP A 130 5.14 -9.33 -13.52
CA ASP A 130 6.53 -9.68 -13.32
C ASP A 130 7.42 -8.81 -14.21
N VAL A 131 8.63 -8.49 -13.76
CA VAL A 131 9.58 -7.62 -14.48
C VAL A 131 9.88 -8.11 -15.89
N TYR A 132 9.85 -9.44 -16.11
CA TYR A 132 10.06 -10.08 -17.41
C TYR A 132 9.14 -9.53 -18.51
N PHE A 133 7.90 -9.20 -18.18
CA PHE A 133 6.92 -8.68 -19.16
C PHE A 133 7.10 -7.20 -19.45
N GLY A 134 8.00 -6.53 -18.76
CA GLY A 134 8.21 -5.09 -18.89
C GLY A 134 7.03 -4.27 -18.39
N GLY A 135 7.04 -3.00 -18.75
CA GLY A 135 6.04 -2.05 -18.30
C GLY A 135 6.51 -1.21 -17.11
N ASP A 136 5.61 -0.39 -16.59
CA ASP A 136 5.89 0.44 -15.42
C ASP A 136 5.58 -0.34 -14.14
N PRO A 137 6.57 -0.57 -13.25
CA PRO A 137 6.38 -1.37 -12.04
C PRO A 137 5.34 -0.81 -11.06
N ALA A 138 5.07 0.49 -11.10
CA ALA A 138 4.04 1.11 -10.27
C ALA A 138 2.62 0.98 -10.88
N GLN A 139 2.51 0.48 -12.11
CA GLN A 139 1.23 0.34 -12.75
C GLN A 139 0.53 -0.95 -12.31
N VAL A 140 -0.63 -0.80 -11.69
CA VAL A 140 -1.48 -1.94 -11.31
C VAL A 140 -1.96 -2.67 -12.56
N ASN A 141 -1.77 -3.99 -12.60
CA ASN A 141 -2.42 -4.86 -13.57
C ASN A 141 -3.87 -5.10 -13.12
N ILE A 142 -4.81 -4.44 -13.79
CA ILE A 142 -6.24 -4.50 -13.43
C ILE A 142 -6.77 -5.93 -13.50
N THR A 143 -6.32 -6.74 -14.44
CA THR A 143 -6.76 -8.15 -14.53
C THR A 143 -6.35 -8.94 -13.28
N LEU A 144 -5.11 -8.82 -12.83
CA LEU A 144 -4.64 -9.47 -11.59
C LEU A 144 -5.39 -8.93 -10.36
N ALA A 145 -5.60 -7.62 -10.28
CA ALA A 145 -6.34 -7.02 -9.19
C ALA A 145 -7.80 -7.52 -9.14
N GLU A 146 -8.49 -7.59 -10.27
CA GLU A 146 -9.86 -8.14 -10.34
C GLU A 146 -9.90 -9.63 -9.97
N GLN A 147 -8.93 -10.43 -10.39
CA GLN A 147 -8.82 -11.84 -9.99
C GLN A 147 -8.66 -12.00 -8.48
N LEU A 148 -7.84 -11.14 -7.84
CA LEU A 148 -7.70 -11.12 -6.39
C LEU A 148 -9.02 -10.73 -5.71
N LEU A 149 -9.64 -9.63 -6.12
CA LEU A 149 -10.88 -9.11 -5.53
C LEU A 149 -12.06 -10.07 -5.72
N ALA A 150 -12.11 -10.80 -6.83
CA ALA A 150 -13.14 -11.80 -7.10
C ALA A 150 -13.17 -12.95 -6.06
N ARG A 151 -12.04 -13.24 -5.40
CA ARG A 151 -11.98 -14.27 -4.35
C ARG A 151 -12.82 -13.91 -3.13
N GLY A 152 -12.99 -12.62 -2.87
CA GLY A 152 -13.81 -12.12 -1.76
C GLY A 152 -15.27 -11.87 -2.10
N GLN A 153 -15.71 -12.03 -3.36
CA GLN A 153 -17.06 -11.61 -3.79
C GLN A 153 -18.19 -12.30 -3.03
N SER A 154 -18.06 -13.59 -2.73
CA SER A 154 -19.12 -14.34 -2.05
C SER A 154 -19.30 -13.97 -0.57
N SER A 155 -18.21 -13.61 0.12
CA SER A 155 -18.18 -13.23 1.54
C SER A 155 -18.19 -11.73 1.76
N GLY A 156 -17.93 -10.93 0.72
CA GLY A 156 -17.68 -9.50 0.80
C GLY A 156 -16.29 -9.13 1.33
N THR A 157 -15.44 -10.12 1.66
CA THR A 157 -14.13 -9.92 2.29
C THR A 157 -13.07 -10.85 1.72
N LEU A 158 -11.80 -10.41 1.78
CA LEU A 158 -10.62 -11.24 1.63
C LEU A 158 -10.07 -11.55 3.02
N SER A 159 -9.84 -12.80 3.32
CA SER A 159 -9.20 -13.28 4.56
C SER A 159 -7.80 -13.83 4.29
N VAL A 160 -7.14 -14.31 5.33
CA VAL A 160 -5.85 -15.01 5.22
C VAL A 160 -5.94 -16.23 4.30
N THR A 161 -7.11 -16.88 4.21
CA THR A 161 -7.33 -18.05 3.35
C THR A 161 -7.37 -17.65 1.86
N GLU A 162 -8.18 -16.64 1.51
CA GLU A 162 -8.25 -16.13 0.13
C GLU A 162 -6.91 -15.56 -0.33
N LEU A 163 -6.19 -14.86 0.56
CA LEU A 163 -4.86 -14.33 0.25
C LEU A 163 -3.83 -15.45 0.06
N GLY A 164 -3.85 -16.50 0.88
CA GLY A 164 -2.98 -17.66 0.71
C GLY A 164 -3.22 -18.37 -0.62
N ALA A 165 -4.49 -18.66 -0.94
CA ALA A 165 -4.85 -19.26 -2.22
C ALA A 165 -4.45 -18.34 -3.41
N ALA A 166 -4.65 -17.02 -3.29
CA ALA A 166 -4.22 -16.08 -4.33
C ALA A 166 -2.70 -16.09 -4.54
N ARG A 167 -1.91 -16.16 -3.46
CA ARG A 167 -0.44 -16.25 -3.55
C ARG A 167 0.02 -17.53 -4.23
N LYS A 168 -0.61 -18.67 -3.90
CA LYS A 168 -0.34 -19.97 -4.53
C LYS A 168 -0.57 -19.91 -6.04
N ASP A 169 -1.76 -19.50 -6.44
CA ASP A 169 -2.13 -19.47 -7.86
C ASP A 169 -1.27 -18.47 -8.62
N ARG A 170 -1.03 -17.28 -8.05
CA ARG A 170 -0.19 -16.26 -8.70
C ARG A 170 1.25 -16.73 -8.92
N LEU A 171 1.82 -17.48 -7.96
CA LEU A 171 3.16 -18.06 -8.13
C LEU A 171 3.15 -19.14 -9.22
N ALA A 172 2.15 -20.01 -9.23
CA ALA A 172 2.01 -21.04 -10.27
C ALA A 172 1.87 -20.41 -11.66
N ASP A 173 1.05 -19.37 -11.79
CA ASP A 173 0.89 -18.61 -13.04
C ASP A 173 2.23 -17.99 -13.48
N SER A 174 2.92 -17.30 -12.56
CA SER A 174 4.22 -16.68 -12.85
C SER A 174 5.23 -17.70 -13.36
N ILE A 175 5.39 -18.85 -12.67
CA ILE A 175 6.28 -19.93 -13.10
C ILE A 175 5.91 -20.46 -14.49
N SER A 176 4.62 -20.51 -14.80
CA SER A 176 4.14 -21.07 -16.09
C SER A 176 4.42 -20.18 -17.30
N ILE A 177 4.48 -18.83 -17.09
CA ILE A 177 4.56 -17.86 -18.19
C ILE A 177 5.85 -17.02 -18.19
N ASN A 178 6.57 -16.94 -17.05
CA ASN A 178 7.80 -16.19 -16.92
C ASN A 178 9.01 -17.15 -16.85
N PRO A 179 9.78 -17.31 -17.93
CA PRO A 179 10.94 -18.22 -17.93
C PRO A 179 12.08 -17.74 -17.02
N ASN A 180 12.05 -16.49 -16.58
CA ASN A 180 13.08 -15.86 -15.76
C ASN A 180 12.57 -15.53 -14.35
N VAL A 181 11.51 -16.20 -13.87
CA VAL A 181 10.94 -15.92 -12.55
C VAL A 181 11.99 -16.03 -11.44
N THR A 182 12.05 -14.99 -10.62
CA THR A 182 12.91 -14.94 -9.44
C THR A 182 12.04 -14.70 -8.20
N PHE A 183 11.74 -15.78 -7.47
CA PHE A 183 10.88 -15.73 -6.28
C PHE A 183 11.44 -16.66 -5.19
N GLY A 184 12.58 -16.24 -4.62
CA GLY A 184 13.28 -16.97 -3.55
C GLY A 184 12.64 -16.76 -2.18
N SER A 185 13.29 -17.30 -1.14
CA SER A 185 12.78 -17.25 0.25
C SER A 185 12.60 -15.82 0.77
N THR A 186 13.44 -14.89 0.36
CA THR A 186 13.34 -13.47 0.74
C THR A 186 12.09 -12.84 0.14
N GLN A 187 11.85 -13.03 -1.16
CA GLN A 187 10.66 -12.50 -1.86
C GLN A 187 9.38 -13.14 -1.32
N GLN A 188 9.40 -14.45 -1.03
CA GLN A 188 8.27 -15.13 -0.39
C GLN A 188 7.95 -14.55 0.98
N THR A 189 8.96 -14.34 1.82
CA THR A 189 8.77 -13.73 3.14
C THR A 189 8.16 -12.34 3.02
N LEU A 190 8.69 -11.51 2.11
CA LEU A 190 8.18 -10.16 1.86
C LEU A 190 6.73 -10.19 1.38
N ALA A 191 6.43 -11.00 0.39
CA ALA A 191 5.09 -11.14 -0.19
C ALA A 191 4.02 -11.57 0.83
N PHE A 192 4.36 -12.46 1.77
CA PHE A 192 3.45 -12.83 2.86
C PHE A 192 3.30 -11.71 3.89
N LEU A 193 4.37 -10.95 4.19
CA LEU A 193 4.29 -9.79 5.07
C LEU A 193 3.43 -8.68 4.45
N GLU A 194 3.58 -8.39 3.17
CA GLU A 194 2.74 -7.43 2.44
C GLU A 194 1.26 -7.82 2.49
N ALA A 195 0.95 -9.10 2.21
CA ALA A 195 -0.41 -9.62 2.32
C ALA A 195 -0.95 -9.54 3.75
N SER A 196 -0.11 -9.71 4.77
CA SER A 196 -0.52 -9.55 6.16
C SER A 196 -0.87 -8.09 6.50
N ILE A 197 -0.08 -7.13 6.00
CA ILE A 197 -0.37 -5.70 6.20
C ILE A 197 -1.66 -5.30 5.49
N LEU A 198 -2.02 -5.91 4.37
CA LEU A 198 -3.28 -5.65 3.70
C LEU A 198 -4.49 -5.88 4.63
N VAL A 199 -4.52 -6.98 5.37
CA VAL A 199 -5.63 -7.29 6.28
C VAL A 199 -5.50 -6.61 7.64
N LEU A 200 -4.29 -6.43 8.18
CA LEU A 200 -4.08 -5.82 9.48
C LEU A 200 -4.12 -4.28 9.43
N GLY A 201 -3.51 -3.70 8.39
CA GLY A 201 -3.31 -2.26 8.25
C GLY A 201 -4.47 -1.55 7.58
N PHE A 202 -5.10 -2.18 6.61
CA PHE A 202 -6.18 -1.56 5.82
C PHE A 202 -7.54 -2.18 6.08
N GLY A 203 -7.57 -3.38 6.66
CA GLY A 203 -8.78 -4.12 6.99
C GLY A 203 -9.08 -4.18 8.48
N SER A 204 -9.73 -5.27 8.88
CA SER A 204 -10.05 -5.57 10.28
C SER A 204 -8.93 -6.38 10.92
N LYS A 205 -8.08 -5.73 11.70
CA LYS A 205 -6.98 -6.38 12.43
C LYS A 205 -7.46 -7.55 13.28
N ASN A 206 -8.62 -7.42 13.94
CA ASN A 206 -9.14 -8.45 14.84
C ASN A 206 -9.63 -9.69 14.10
N ASN A 207 -10.15 -9.53 12.88
CA ASN A 207 -10.69 -10.62 12.07
C ASN A 207 -9.70 -11.12 11.02
N GLU A 208 -8.59 -10.41 10.82
CA GLU A 208 -7.62 -10.65 9.76
C GLU A 208 -8.28 -10.72 8.37
N THR A 209 -9.19 -9.77 8.11
CA THR A 209 -9.93 -9.65 6.86
C THR A 209 -9.93 -8.21 6.35
N ILE A 210 -10.16 -8.05 5.05
CA ILE A 210 -10.40 -6.75 4.44
C ILE A 210 -11.61 -6.84 3.51
N SER A 211 -12.51 -5.83 3.53
CA SER A 211 -13.63 -5.82 2.59
C SER A 211 -13.11 -5.65 1.16
N VAL A 212 -13.83 -6.23 0.20
CA VAL A 212 -13.47 -6.13 -1.24
C VAL A 212 -13.40 -4.66 -1.67
N ASP A 213 -14.34 -3.82 -1.21
CA ASP A 213 -14.35 -2.39 -1.55
C ASP A 213 -13.14 -1.64 -0.96
N THR A 214 -12.79 -1.94 0.30
CA THR A 214 -11.60 -1.34 0.93
C THR A 214 -10.32 -1.81 0.23
N ALA A 215 -10.22 -3.11 -0.09
CA ALA A 215 -9.09 -3.64 -0.84
C ALA A 215 -8.95 -2.98 -2.21
N ARG A 216 -10.05 -2.79 -2.96
CA ARG A 216 -10.07 -2.08 -4.23
C ARG A 216 -9.54 -0.65 -4.08
N SER A 217 -10.07 0.08 -3.10
CA SER A 217 -9.68 1.47 -2.89
C SER A 217 -8.18 1.62 -2.63
N PHE A 218 -7.59 0.77 -1.78
CA PHE A 218 -6.16 0.83 -1.49
C PHE A 218 -5.29 0.28 -2.63
N LEU A 219 -5.68 -0.86 -3.22
CA LEU A 219 -4.84 -1.57 -4.20
C LEU A 219 -4.93 -0.99 -5.61
N VAL A 220 -6.12 -0.51 -6.02
CA VAL A 220 -6.37 -0.05 -7.39
C VAL A 220 -6.39 1.47 -7.45
N ASP A 221 -7.18 2.09 -6.56
CA ASP A 221 -7.36 3.55 -6.58
C ASP A 221 -6.24 4.26 -5.81
N GLU A 222 -5.48 3.53 -4.98
CA GLU A 222 -4.47 4.08 -4.07
C GLU A 222 -5.02 5.26 -3.27
N LYS A 223 -6.22 5.03 -2.72
CA LYS A 223 -7.04 6.00 -1.99
C LYS A 223 -7.42 5.46 -0.62
N ILE A 224 -7.38 6.31 0.40
CA ILE A 224 -8.02 6.03 1.68
C ILE A 224 -9.54 6.09 1.46
N PRO A 225 -10.30 5.00 1.72
CA PRO A 225 -11.75 5.03 1.52
C PRO A 225 -12.44 6.04 2.43
N ASP A 226 -13.53 6.62 1.96
CA ASP A 226 -14.36 7.49 2.78
C ASP A 226 -14.85 6.70 4.02
N LYS A 227 -14.77 7.32 5.20
CA LYS A 227 -15.11 6.70 6.51
C LYS A 227 -14.26 5.48 6.89
N TRP A 228 -13.11 5.26 6.23
CA TRP A 228 -12.19 4.23 6.67
C TRP A 228 -11.58 4.60 8.03
N GLU A 229 -11.49 3.61 8.90
CA GLU A 229 -10.87 3.74 10.22
C GLU A 229 -9.67 2.80 10.31
N ARG A 230 -8.54 3.36 10.75
CA ARG A 230 -7.35 2.54 11.02
C ARG A 230 -7.58 1.60 12.20
N ALA A 231 -6.77 0.57 12.31
CA ALA A 231 -6.76 -0.31 13.48
C ALA A 231 -6.69 0.50 14.79
N THR A 232 -7.48 0.14 15.80
CA THR A 232 -7.55 0.84 17.09
C THR A 232 -6.32 0.62 17.96
N SER A 233 -5.58 -0.47 17.74
CA SER A 233 -4.30 -0.78 18.40
C SER A 233 -3.18 -0.87 17.38
N ALA A 234 -1.96 -0.48 17.77
CA ALA A 234 -0.80 -0.50 16.89
C ALA A 234 -0.55 -1.92 16.32
N ILE A 235 -0.18 -1.98 15.04
CA ILE A 235 0.16 -3.22 14.34
C ILE A 235 1.64 -3.51 14.59
N ARG A 236 1.93 -4.55 15.36
CA ARG A 236 3.30 -4.91 15.73
C ARG A 236 3.93 -5.83 14.68
N ALA A 237 5.24 -5.80 14.58
CA ALA A 237 6.00 -6.69 13.70
C ALA A 237 5.74 -8.18 14.01
N THR A 238 5.52 -8.54 15.27
CA THR A 238 5.19 -9.91 15.67
C THR A 238 3.81 -10.34 15.16
N GLU A 239 2.81 -9.45 15.18
CA GLU A 239 1.48 -9.72 14.65
C GLU A 239 1.51 -9.88 13.13
N ALA A 240 2.21 -8.98 12.43
CA ALA A 240 2.40 -9.07 10.97
C ALA A 240 3.04 -10.41 10.57
N ARG A 241 4.09 -10.85 11.29
CA ARG A 241 4.73 -12.15 11.04
C ARG A 241 3.80 -13.33 11.34
N ALA A 242 3.00 -13.26 12.40
CA ALA A 242 2.04 -14.32 12.74
C ALA A 242 0.95 -14.46 11.66
N THR A 243 0.39 -13.34 11.19
CA THR A 243 -0.60 -13.35 10.10
C THR A 243 0.03 -13.79 8.78
N ALA A 244 1.25 -13.35 8.47
CA ALA A 244 2.01 -13.81 7.30
C ALA A 244 2.21 -15.33 7.31
N ALA A 245 2.52 -15.92 8.47
CA ALA A 245 2.64 -17.38 8.61
C ALA A 245 1.31 -18.12 8.34
N LYS A 246 0.16 -17.56 8.77
CA LYS A 246 -1.17 -18.11 8.44
C LYS A 246 -1.44 -18.07 6.93
N ILE A 247 -1.12 -16.95 6.27
CA ILE A 247 -1.27 -16.81 4.81
C ILE A 247 -0.35 -17.79 4.09
N ALA A 248 0.89 -17.95 4.54
CA ALA A 248 1.83 -18.93 4.00
C ALA A 248 1.32 -20.38 4.14
N ALA A 249 0.77 -20.72 5.30
CA ALA A 249 0.15 -22.05 5.51
C ALA A 249 -1.07 -22.27 4.59
N ALA A 250 -1.85 -21.25 4.31
CA ALA A 250 -2.99 -21.32 3.38
C ALA A 250 -2.57 -21.35 1.90
N SER A 251 -1.30 -21.10 1.59
CA SER A 251 -0.72 -21.18 0.24
C SER A 251 -0.05 -22.52 -0.07
N ALA A 252 0.00 -23.44 0.88
CA ALA A 252 0.67 -24.73 0.75
C ALA A 252 -0.06 -25.72 -0.20
#